data_f11ddf9e4cace31e123182c4dfb46d7a
#
_entry.id   f11ddf9e4cace31e123182c4dfb46d7a
#
_cell.length_a   1.000
_cell.length_b   1.000
_cell.length_c   1.000
_cell.angle_alpha   90.00
_cell.angle_beta   90.00
_cell.angle_gamma   90.00
#
_symmetry.space_group_name_H-M   'P 1'
#
loop_
_entity.id
_entity.type
_entity.pdbx_description
1 polymer ?
#
loop_
_entity_poly.entity_id
_entity_poly.type
_entity_poly.pdbx_seq_one_letter_code
_entity_poly.pdbx_strand_id
1 'polypeptide(L)'
;MRITPLDSIRRTIARRNGVADPTVSGGAHGQGGRIENGLFPASHTAEELARIQELSQRNAGGPDTSQATRRRRERDREPGPIHRMVNAWWNRLLGAVYGGGFSTQEAEYEDHATRRDYLWNTLGTAVWGMAFPLLTIVSTQLVGAEEAGKFSIAFVTGTLIMIACNYGVRNFQVSDIDEKTSFASYQLNRWLCGALALGCGLMYSSARGYDAQMATIGLGVYLYKVIDGIADVYEGRLQQADKLYLAGMSQTLRSAGVIAVFSVTLFLTRSMPIAAMAMGIA
;
A
#
# COMPACT_ATOMS: atom_id res chain seq x y z
N MET A 1 -14.51 -7.53 -37.07
CA MET A 1 -14.36 -6.48 -36.05
C MET A 1 -14.22 -7.16 -34.68
N ARG A 2 -13.01 -7.22 -34.10
CA ARG A 2 -12.78 -7.83 -32.77
C ARG A 2 -13.15 -6.81 -31.71
N ILE A 3 -14.19 -7.07 -30.94
CA ILE A 3 -14.62 -6.24 -29.80
C ILE A 3 -13.62 -6.50 -28.67
N THR A 4 -12.95 -5.45 -28.19
CA THR A 4 -12.01 -5.56 -27.05
C THR A 4 -12.78 -5.78 -25.74
N PRO A 5 -12.18 -6.45 -24.73
CA PRO A 5 -12.82 -6.66 -23.42
C PRO A 5 -13.25 -5.35 -22.73
N LEU A 6 -12.55 -4.25 -23.01
CA LEU A 6 -12.85 -2.91 -22.47
C LEU A 6 -14.18 -2.34 -22.99
N ASP A 7 -14.54 -2.63 -24.23
CA ASP A 7 -15.79 -2.14 -24.82
C ASP A 7 -17.01 -2.84 -24.21
N SER A 8 -16.86 -4.09 -23.77
CA SER A 8 -17.92 -4.83 -23.10
C SER A 8 -18.19 -4.26 -21.69
N ILE A 9 -17.14 -3.90 -20.97
CA ILE A 9 -17.24 -3.30 -19.63
C ILE A 9 -17.87 -1.91 -19.72
N ARG A 10 -17.47 -1.08 -20.69
CA ARG A 10 -18.07 0.25 -20.89
C ARG A 10 -19.56 0.16 -21.20
N ARG A 11 -20.00 -0.79 -22.02
CA ARG A 11 -21.43 -1.01 -22.32
C ARG A 11 -22.22 -1.46 -21.10
N THR A 12 -21.63 -2.28 -20.24
CA THR A 12 -22.28 -2.73 -19.00
C THR A 12 -22.45 -1.58 -18.01
N ILE A 13 -21.45 -0.70 -17.87
CA ILE A 13 -21.50 0.48 -17.00
C ILE A 13 -22.51 1.51 -17.54
N ALA A 14 -22.51 1.77 -18.85
CA ALA A 14 -23.47 2.69 -19.48
C ALA A 14 -24.92 2.24 -19.31
N ARG A 15 -25.20 0.94 -19.43
CA ARG A 15 -26.53 0.36 -19.19
C ARG A 15 -26.99 0.51 -17.73
N ARG A 16 -26.04 0.40 -16.80
CA ARG A 16 -26.36 0.49 -15.35
C ARG A 16 -26.63 1.93 -14.91
N ASN A 17 -26.06 2.93 -15.61
CA ASN A 17 -26.18 4.35 -15.26
C ASN A 17 -27.23 5.10 -16.10
N GLY A 18 -28.01 4.41 -16.93
CA GLY A 18 -29.10 5.05 -17.73
C GLY A 18 -28.61 6.07 -18.77
N VAL A 19 -27.32 6.05 -19.14
CA VAL A 19 -26.74 6.94 -20.15
C VAL A 19 -26.98 6.34 -21.53
N ALA A 20 -27.67 7.06 -22.40
CA ALA A 20 -27.93 6.63 -23.79
C ALA A 20 -26.63 6.51 -24.58
N ASP A 21 -26.46 5.41 -25.31
CA ASP A 21 -25.30 5.13 -26.18
C ASP A 21 -25.35 6.11 -27.38
N PRO A 22 -24.34 6.95 -27.60
CA PRO A 22 -24.33 7.98 -28.65
C PRO A 22 -24.19 7.41 -30.08
N THR A 23 -24.11 6.11 -30.26
CA THR A 23 -23.85 5.47 -31.57
C THR A 23 -25.09 4.93 -32.28
N VAL A 24 -26.32 5.15 -31.73
CA VAL A 24 -27.57 4.73 -32.38
C VAL A 24 -28.40 5.96 -32.72
N SER A 25 -28.09 6.61 -33.82
CA SER A 25 -29.00 7.53 -34.49
C SER A 25 -29.58 6.83 -35.73
N GLY A 26 -30.85 6.54 -35.72
CA GLY A 26 -31.52 6.09 -36.93
C GLY A 26 -32.83 5.35 -36.68
N GLY A 27 -33.95 6.06 -36.81
CA GLY A 27 -35.15 5.45 -37.34
C GLY A 27 -36.32 5.17 -36.41
N ALA A 28 -37.33 6.08 -36.50
CA ALA A 28 -38.76 5.80 -36.65
C ALA A 28 -39.64 5.33 -35.48
N HIS A 29 -40.57 6.20 -35.13
CA HIS A 29 -42.00 5.98 -34.84
C HIS A 29 -42.48 4.66 -34.18
N GLY A 30 -43.17 4.82 -33.04
CA GLY A 30 -44.11 3.82 -32.52
C GLY A 30 -44.58 4.11 -31.10
N GLN A 31 -45.71 4.77 -31.01
CA GLN A 31 -46.77 4.72 -30.01
C GLN A 31 -46.57 3.94 -28.69
N GLY A 32 -46.81 4.66 -27.59
CA GLY A 32 -47.77 4.26 -26.56
C GLY A 32 -47.51 2.97 -25.78
N GLY A 33 -47.02 3.12 -24.57
CA GLY A 33 -47.08 2.09 -23.57
C GLY A 33 -46.91 2.72 -22.18
N ARG A 34 -48.06 3.02 -21.55
CA ARG A 34 -48.20 3.47 -20.18
C ARG A 34 -47.75 2.33 -19.26
N ILE A 35 -46.66 2.48 -18.57
CA ILE A 35 -46.32 1.62 -17.43
C ILE A 35 -46.32 2.49 -16.19
N GLU A 36 -47.43 2.46 -15.48
CA GLU A 36 -47.54 2.87 -14.09
C GLU A 36 -46.80 1.84 -13.24
N ASN A 37 -45.66 2.20 -12.67
CA ASN A 37 -45.19 1.65 -11.41
C ASN A 37 -44.33 2.72 -10.74
N GLY A 38 -44.91 3.30 -9.69
CA GLY A 38 -44.36 4.37 -8.91
C GLY A 38 -43.11 3.93 -8.15
N LEU A 39 -41.99 4.48 -8.53
CA LEU A 39 -40.78 4.65 -7.65
C LEU A 39 -39.81 5.72 -8.17
N PHE A 40 -40.19 6.53 -9.17
CA PHE A 40 -39.42 7.73 -9.52
C PHE A 40 -40.34 8.93 -9.47
N PRO A 41 -39.96 10.05 -8.81
CA PRO A 41 -40.81 11.24 -8.80
C PRO A 41 -40.99 11.74 -10.23
N ALA A 42 -42.22 12.16 -10.52
CA ALA A 42 -42.70 12.69 -11.76
C ALA A 42 -41.74 13.73 -12.36
N SER A 43 -41.73 13.78 -13.69
CA SER A 43 -41.14 14.86 -14.48
C SER A 43 -41.38 16.20 -13.80
N HIS A 44 -40.31 16.87 -13.43
CA HIS A 44 -40.39 18.23 -12.89
C HIS A 44 -41.25 19.11 -13.78
N THR A 45 -42.21 19.79 -13.20
CA THR A 45 -43.02 20.75 -13.94
C THR A 45 -42.17 21.87 -14.48
N ALA A 46 -42.55 22.52 -15.56
CA ALA A 46 -41.83 23.63 -16.15
C ALA A 46 -41.49 24.73 -15.13
N GLU A 47 -42.37 24.90 -14.12
CA GLU A 47 -42.16 25.82 -12.98
C GLU A 47 -41.01 25.36 -12.04
N GLU A 48 -40.92 24.06 -11.76
CA GLU A 48 -39.80 23.51 -10.94
C GLU A 48 -38.49 23.61 -11.65
N LEU A 49 -38.44 23.34 -12.95
CA LEU A 49 -37.23 23.52 -13.76
C LEU A 49 -36.80 24.98 -13.82
N ALA A 50 -37.73 25.95 -13.98
CA ALA A 50 -37.48 27.38 -13.93
C ALA A 50 -36.91 27.78 -12.56
N ARG A 51 -37.46 27.26 -11.47
CA ARG A 51 -36.98 27.52 -10.09
C ARG A 51 -35.61 26.93 -9.81
N ILE A 52 -35.35 25.73 -10.31
CA ILE A 52 -34.00 25.10 -10.22
C ILE A 52 -32.98 25.92 -11.02
N GLN A 53 -33.38 26.43 -12.19
CA GLN A 53 -32.51 27.26 -13.04
C GLN A 53 -32.23 28.63 -12.40
N GLU A 54 -33.23 29.25 -11.77
CA GLU A 54 -33.07 30.48 -11.02
C GLU A 54 -32.19 30.32 -9.78
N LEU A 55 -32.36 29.22 -9.03
CA LEU A 55 -31.50 28.86 -7.89
C LEU A 55 -30.07 28.55 -8.33
N SER A 56 -29.90 27.92 -9.48
CA SER A 56 -28.58 27.65 -10.08
C SER A 56 -27.87 28.94 -10.48
N GLN A 57 -28.59 29.88 -11.09
CA GLN A 57 -28.04 31.20 -11.46
C GLN A 57 -27.70 32.07 -10.23
N ARG A 58 -28.51 31.98 -9.18
CA ARG A 58 -28.29 32.70 -7.91
C ARG A 58 -27.07 32.17 -7.17
N ASN A 59 -26.83 30.85 -7.23
CA ASN A 59 -25.65 30.21 -6.66
C ASN A 59 -24.38 30.40 -7.51
N ALA A 60 -24.51 30.66 -8.81
CA ALA A 60 -23.37 30.96 -9.68
C ALA A 60 -22.79 32.36 -9.47
N GLY A 61 -23.55 33.27 -8.84
CA GLY A 61 -23.12 34.65 -8.51
C GLY A 61 -22.58 34.83 -7.08
N GLY A 62 -22.55 33.79 -6.25
CA GLY A 62 -21.93 33.85 -4.92
C GLY A 62 -20.41 33.80 -4.98
N PRO A 63 -19.70 34.35 -3.97
CA PRO A 63 -18.25 34.21 -3.92
C PRO A 63 -17.91 32.71 -4.01
N ASP A 64 -17.03 32.38 -4.95
CA ASP A 64 -16.67 31.01 -5.32
C ASP A 64 -16.08 30.27 -4.09
N THR A 65 -16.99 29.79 -3.25
CA THR A 65 -16.64 29.01 -2.05
C THR A 65 -15.95 27.69 -2.42
N SER A 66 -16.09 27.23 -3.67
CA SER A 66 -15.40 26.04 -4.15
C SER A 66 -13.90 26.30 -4.30
N GLN A 67 -13.51 27.48 -4.81
CA GLN A 67 -12.09 27.89 -4.88
C GLN A 67 -11.51 28.19 -3.50
N ALA A 68 -12.25 28.83 -2.61
CA ALA A 68 -11.81 29.09 -1.25
C ALA A 68 -11.65 27.76 -0.47
N THR A 69 -12.58 26.83 -0.64
CA THR A 69 -12.51 25.48 -0.02
C THR A 69 -11.37 24.65 -0.61
N ARG A 70 -11.12 24.79 -1.93
CA ARG A 70 -10.00 24.13 -2.62
C ARG A 70 -8.66 24.67 -2.16
N ARG A 71 -8.52 26.01 -2.07
CA ARG A 71 -7.32 26.67 -1.53
C ARG A 71 -7.08 26.37 -0.05
N ARG A 72 -8.15 26.23 0.75
CA ARG A 72 -8.06 25.81 2.14
C ARG A 72 -7.61 24.34 2.24
N ARG A 73 -8.16 23.43 1.43
CA ARG A 73 -7.71 22.05 1.32
C ARG A 73 -6.26 21.93 0.82
N GLU A 74 -5.85 22.78 -0.11
CA GLU A 74 -4.46 22.85 -0.61
C GLU A 74 -3.50 23.37 0.48
N ARG A 75 -3.92 24.36 1.29
CA ARG A 75 -3.14 24.89 2.41
C ARG A 75 -3.04 23.89 3.57
N ASP A 76 -4.11 23.16 3.86
CA ASP A 76 -4.12 22.11 4.88
C ASP A 76 -3.33 20.87 4.42
N ARG A 77 -3.00 20.77 3.13
CA ARG A 77 -2.14 19.75 2.52
C ARG A 77 -0.66 20.15 2.47
N GLU A 78 -0.30 21.37 2.89
CA GLU A 78 1.13 21.70 2.97
C GLU A 78 1.82 20.77 3.96
N PRO A 79 2.76 19.93 3.47
CA PRO A 79 3.44 18.97 4.32
C PRO A 79 4.23 19.70 5.39
N GLY A 80 4.05 19.30 6.64
CA GLY A 80 4.82 19.83 7.76
C GLY A 80 6.33 19.71 7.54
N PRO A 81 7.17 20.44 8.31
CA PRO A 81 8.62 20.46 8.10
C PRO A 81 9.25 19.07 8.14
N ILE A 82 8.76 18.19 9.00
CA ILE A 82 9.22 16.79 9.10
C ILE A 82 8.89 16.02 7.82
N HIS A 83 7.68 16.20 7.29
CA HIS A 83 7.26 15.54 6.05
C HIS A 83 8.08 16.03 4.83
N ARG A 84 8.39 17.35 4.77
CA ARG A 84 9.29 17.89 3.73
C ARG A 84 10.69 17.29 3.81
N MET A 85 11.22 17.13 5.03
CA MET A 85 12.53 16.54 5.26
C MET A 85 12.56 15.05 4.86
N VAL A 86 11.53 14.28 5.25
CA VAL A 86 11.41 12.85 4.90
C VAL A 86 11.24 12.67 3.39
N ASN A 87 10.40 13.47 2.74
CA ASN A 87 10.23 13.41 1.27
C ASN A 87 11.50 13.85 0.54
N ALA A 88 12.20 14.89 1.01
CA ALA A 88 13.46 15.31 0.42
C ALA A 88 14.54 14.25 0.57
N TRP A 89 14.62 13.60 1.73
CA TRP A 89 15.53 12.49 1.97
C TRP A 89 15.19 11.29 1.08
N TRP A 90 13.91 10.91 1.02
CA TRP A 90 13.43 9.83 0.18
C TRP A 90 13.69 10.08 -1.32
N ASN A 91 13.41 11.29 -1.80
CA ASN A 91 13.70 11.67 -3.18
C ASN A 91 15.20 11.67 -3.48
N ARG A 92 16.06 12.05 -2.51
CA ARG A 92 17.50 11.93 -2.64
C ARG A 92 17.96 10.48 -2.69
N LEU A 93 17.36 9.63 -1.85
CA LEU A 93 17.66 8.20 -1.79
C LEU A 93 17.24 7.50 -3.09
N LEU A 94 16.03 7.79 -3.57
CA LEU A 94 15.55 7.30 -4.86
C LEU A 94 16.40 7.84 -6.02
N GLY A 95 16.76 9.11 -6.01
CA GLY A 95 17.65 9.72 -7.00
C GLY A 95 19.06 9.14 -6.98
N ALA A 96 19.61 8.83 -5.79
CA ALA A 96 20.92 8.20 -5.64
C ALA A 96 20.92 6.73 -6.08
N VAL A 97 19.85 5.99 -5.76
CA VAL A 97 19.71 4.55 -6.12
C VAL A 97 19.42 4.37 -7.61
N TYR A 98 18.64 5.26 -8.21
CA TYR A 98 18.17 5.11 -9.59
C TYR A 98 18.79 6.09 -10.60
N GLY A 99 19.76 6.90 -10.18
CA GLY A 99 20.64 7.68 -11.05
C GLY A 99 19.98 8.62 -12.06
N GLY A 100 18.80 9.18 -11.76
CA GLY A 100 18.13 10.19 -12.61
C GLY A 100 17.72 9.73 -14.02
N GLY A 101 18.03 8.50 -14.42
CA GLY A 101 17.79 7.97 -15.76
C GLY A 101 16.35 7.55 -16.06
N PHE A 102 15.51 7.50 -15.04
CA PHE A 102 14.14 6.99 -15.19
C PHE A 102 13.11 8.04 -15.65
N SER A 103 13.38 9.33 -15.46
CA SER A 103 12.44 10.40 -15.85
C SER A 103 12.32 10.60 -17.36
N THR A 104 13.31 10.22 -18.15
CA THR A 104 13.32 10.33 -19.61
C THR A 104 12.72 9.12 -20.32
N GLN A 105 12.52 8.01 -19.61
CA GLN A 105 11.95 6.78 -20.15
C GLN A 105 10.44 6.64 -19.88
N GLU A 106 9.81 7.58 -19.18
CA GLU A 106 8.39 7.47 -18.81
C GLU A 106 7.45 7.37 -20.02
N ALA A 107 7.75 8.06 -21.13
CA ALA A 107 6.90 8.04 -22.33
C ALA A 107 6.94 6.70 -23.11
N GLU A 108 8.05 5.98 -23.05
CA GLU A 108 8.23 4.68 -23.73
C GLU A 108 7.76 3.51 -22.86
N TYR A 109 7.49 3.78 -21.56
CA TYR A 109 7.18 2.78 -20.54
C TYR A 109 5.69 2.49 -20.35
N GLU A 110 4.77 3.31 -20.85
CA GLU A 110 3.33 3.13 -20.61
C GLU A 110 2.79 1.82 -21.18
N ASP A 111 3.33 1.33 -22.30
CA ASP A 111 2.86 0.10 -22.96
C ASP A 111 3.30 -1.19 -22.23
N HIS A 112 4.35 -1.13 -21.41
CA HIS A 112 4.89 -2.27 -20.66
C HIS A 112 4.76 -2.14 -19.13
N ALA A 113 4.19 -1.05 -18.64
CA ALA A 113 4.11 -0.74 -17.22
C ALA A 113 3.43 -1.87 -16.41
N THR A 114 2.28 -2.36 -16.84
CA THR A 114 1.51 -3.40 -16.16
C THR A 114 2.29 -4.71 -16.01
N ARG A 115 3.02 -5.13 -17.06
CA ARG A 115 3.82 -6.37 -17.00
C ARG A 115 4.99 -6.23 -16.04
N ARG A 116 5.67 -5.10 -16.06
CA ARG A 116 6.79 -4.79 -15.16
C ARG A 116 6.33 -4.75 -13.70
N ASP A 117 5.23 -4.06 -13.43
CA ASP A 117 4.65 -3.93 -12.10
C ASP A 117 4.25 -5.29 -11.54
N TYR A 118 3.58 -6.11 -12.36
CA TYR A 118 3.21 -7.46 -11.98
C TYR A 118 4.44 -8.33 -11.67
N LEU A 119 5.46 -8.33 -12.54
CA LEU A 119 6.66 -9.16 -12.34
C LEU A 119 7.42 -8.77 -11.07
N TRP A 120 7.68 -7.48 -10.85
CA TRP A 120 8.41 -7.04 -9.67
C TRP A 120 7.62 -7.23 -8.38
N ASN A 121 6.32 -6.97 -8.40
CA ASN A 121 5.47 -7.21 -7.23
C ASN A 121 5.37 -8.69 -6.88
N THR A 122 5.24 -9.56 -7.89
CA THR A 122 5.22 -11.01 -7.70
C THR A 122 6.56 -11.50 -7.16
N LEU A 123 7.68 -11.03 -7.72
CA LEU A 123 9.02 -11.38 -7.26
C LEU A 123 9.24 -10.92 -5.81
N GLY A 124 8.87 -9.69 -5.48
CA GLY A 124 8.99 -9.14 -4.13
C GLY A 124 8.21 -9.97 -3.12
N THR A 125 6.97 -10.27 -3.42
CA THR A 125 6.10 -11.10 -2.57
C THR A 125 6.64 -12.52 -2.43
N ALA A 126 7.14 -13.12 -3.51
CA ALA A 126 7.73 -14.46 -3.49
C ALA A 126 8.99 -14.52 -2.62
N VAL A 127 9.94 -13.59 -2.81
CA VAL A 127 11.18 -13.53 -2.01
C VAL A 127 10.86 -13.27 -0.53
N TRP A 128 9.95 -12.35 -0.25
CA TRP A 128 9.50 -12.07 1.11
C TRP A 128 8.83 -13.31 1.76
N GLY A 129 7.94 -14.00 1.04
CA GLY A 129 7.26 -15.20 1.52
C GLY A 129 8.22 -16.38 1.73
N MET A 130 9.27 -16.49 0.91
CA MET A 130 10.30 -17.53 1.04
C MET A 130 11.34 -17.24 2.15
N ALA A 131 11.37 -16.02 2.71
CA ALA A 131 12.35 -15.65 3.72
C ALA A 131 12.32 -16.61 4.92
N PHE A 132 11.15 -16.86 5.52
CA PHE A 132 11.04 -17.75 6.68
C PHE A 132 11.49 -19.19 6.39
N PRO A 133 10.98 -19.89 5.35
CA PRO A 133 11.46 -21.22 5.01
C PRO A 133 12.97 -21.28 4.75
N LEU A 134 13.53 -20.33 3.99
CA LEU A 134 14.96 -20.30 3.68
C LEU A 134 15.81 -20.09 4.94
N LEU A 135 15.45 -19.12 5.77
CA LEU A 135 16.16 -18.87 7.03
C LEU A 135 16.11 -20.08 7.97
N THR A 136 14.98 -20.77 8.03
CA THR A 136 14.84 -21.99 8.84
C THR A 136 15.71 -23.13 8.30
N ILE A 137 15.73 -23.34 6.98
CA ILE A 137 16.60 -24.37 6.36
C ILE A 137 18.07 -24.05 6.63
N VAL A 138 18.52 -22.81 6.38
CA VAL A 138 19.90 -22.38 6.64
C VAL A 138 20.26 -22.60 8.11
N SER A 139 19.36 -22.23 9.03
CA SER A 139 19.58 -22.40 10.47
C SER A 139 19.73 -23.88 10.83
N THR A 140 18.85 -24.72 10.32
CA THR A 140 18.90 -26.17 10.60
C THR A 140 20.18 -26.81 10.12
N GLN A 141 20.66 -26.41 8.93
CA GLN A 141 21.89 -26.93 8.35
C GLN A 141 23.17 -26.44 9.06
N LEU A 142 23.17 -25.20 9.55
CA LEU A 142 24.38 -24.58 10.10
C LEU A 142 24.54 -24.81 11.62
N VAL A 143 23.45 -24.77 12.38
CA VAL A 143 23.49 -24.80 13.85
C VAL A 143 22.56 -25.84 14.49
N GLY A 144 21.85 -26.61 13.66
CA GLY A 144 21.01 -27.73 14.11
C GLY A 144 19.55 -27.37 14.35
N ALA A 145 18.73 -28.41 14.51
CA ALA A 145 17.28 -28.30 14.60
C ALA A 145 16.79 -27.59 15.87
N GLU A 146 17.50 -27.70 16.99
CA GLU A 146 17.11 -27.03 18.23
C GLU A 146 17.17 -25.51 18.11
N GLU A 147 18.28 -24.97 17.63
CA GLU A 147 18.46 -23.53 17.42
C GLU A 147 17.52 -23.00 16.33
N ALA A 148 17.34 -23.76 15.25
CA ALA A 148 16.36 -23.43 14.23
C ALA A 148 14.91 -23.42 14.77
N GLY A 149 14.60 -24.30 15.72
CA GLY A 149 13.32 -24.32 16.44
C GLY A 149 13.10 -23.06 17.27
N LYS A 150 14.10 -22.63 18.04
CA LYS A 150 14.07 -21.36 18.80
C LYS A 150 13.81 -20.16 17.89
N PHE A 151 14.56 -20.08 16.78
CA PHE A 151 14.36 -19.04 15.76
C PHE A 151 12.95 -19.07 15.16
N SER A 152 12.44 -20.27 14.82
CA SER A 152 11.11 -20.43 14.22
C SER A 152 9.99 -19.96 15.17
N ILE A 153 10.09 -20.29 16.46
CA ILE A 153 9.13 -19.82 17.48
C ILE A 153 9.18 -18.29 17.56
N ALA A 154 10.36 -17.68 17.61
CA ALA A 154 10.51 -16.23 17.65
C ALA A 154 9.93 -15.58 16.39
N PHE A 155 10.20 -16.15 15.20
CA PHE A 155 9.73 -15.62 13.92
C PHE A 155 8.21 -15.67 13.79
N VAL A 156 7.59 -16.80 14.13
CA VAL A 156 6.12 -16.95 14.09
C VAL A 156 5.48 -16.01 15.11
N THR A 157 5.99 -15.95 16.33
CA THR A 157 5.46 -15.05 17.37
C THR A 157 5.58 -13.59 16.95
N GLY A 158 6.74 -13.16 16.44
CA GLY A 158 6.93 -11.80 15.93
C GLY A 158 5.99 -11.47 14.77
N THR A 159 5.76 -12.43 13.87
CA THR A 159 4.82 -12.27 12.75
C THR A 159 3.39 -12.10 13.25
N LEU A 160 2.93 -12.91 14.20
CA LEU A 160 1.58 -12.80 14.75
C LEU A 160 1.35 -11.46 15.48
N ILE A 161 2.30 -11.04 16.30
CA ILE A 161 2.25 -9.73 16.99
C ILE A 161 2.18 -8.61 15.97
N MET A 162 3.01 -8.66 14.92
CA MET A 162 3.06 -7.62 13.90
C MET A 162 1.77 -7.57 13.07
N ILE A 163 1.18 -8.71 12.71
CA ILE A 163 -0.12 -8.77 12.02
C ILE A 163 -1.20 -8.10 12.87
N ALA A 164 -1.26 -8.42 14.16
CA ALA A 164 -2.23 -7.85 15.08
C ALA A 164 -2.06 -6.32 15.22
N CYS A 165 -0.81 -5.84 15.35
CA CYS A 165 -0.52 -4.42 15.48
C CYS A 165 -0.73 -3.64 14.17
N ASN A 166 -0.49 -4.25 13.01
CA ASN A 166 -0.63 -3.59 11.71
C ASN A 166 -2.08 -3.44 11.24
N TYR A 167 -3.01 -4.25 11.71
CA TYR A 167 -4.47 -4.25 11.46
C TYR A 167 -4.91 -3.74 10.08
N GLY A 168 -4.15 -4.05 9.03
CA GLY A 168 -4.52 -3.76 7.64
C GLY A 168 -4.41 -2.29 7.21
N VAL A 169 -3.68 -1.43 7.92
CA VAL A 169 -3.51 0.01 7.59
C VAL A 169 -3.03 0.24 6.16
N ARG A 170 -2.22 -0.66 5.59
CA ARG A 170 -1.80 -0.57 4.18
C ARG A 170 -2.99 -0.57 3.23
N ASN A 171 -4.00 -1.41 3.48
CA ASN A 171 -5.19 -1.47 2.62
C ASN A 171 -5.94 -0.15 2.63
N PHE A 172 -6.08 0.50 3.79
CA PHE A 172 -6.66 1.85 3.90
C PHE A 172 -5.83 2.88 3.16
N GLN A 173 -4.51 2.85 3.35
CA GLN A 173 -3.59 3.77 2.69
C GLN A 173 -3.70 3.68 1.16
N VAL A 174 -3.63 2.48 0.60
CA VAL A 174 -3.69 2.27 -0.86
C VAL A 174 -5.06 2.63 -1.43
N SER A 175 -6.14 2.43 -0.67
CA SER A 175 -7.51 2.78 -1.08
C SER A 175 -7.81 4.28 -0.97
N ASP A 176 -7.00 5.06 -0.25
CA ASP A 176 -7.15 6.51 -0.12
C ASP A 176 -6.55 7.25 -1.33
N ILE A 177 -7.19 7.05 -2.51
CA ILE A 177 -6.76 7.64 -3.78
C ILE A 177 -6.83 9.18 -3.73
N ASP A 178 -7.85 9.71 -3.06
CA ASP A 178 -8.06 11.16 -2.90
C ASP A 178 -7.09 11.81 -1.89
N GLU A 179 -6.21 11.03 -1.27
CA GLU A 179 -5.27 11.46 -0.23
C GLU A 179 -5.95 12.29 0.89
N LYS A 180 -7.12 11.83 1.34
CA LYS A 180 -7.86 12.48 2.45
C LYS A 180 -7.08 12.47 3.73
N THR A 181 -6.30 11.42 3.95
CA THR A 181 -5.40 11.27 5.09
C THR A 181 -3.97 11.60 4.67
N SER A 182 -3.28 12.41 5.45
CA SER A 182 -1.89 12.77 5.14
C SER A 182 -0.97 11.55 5.27
N PHE A 183 0.06 11.46 4.42
CA PHE A 183 1.07 10.40 4.50
C PHE A 183 1.78 10.36 5.87
N ALA A 184 1.98 11.53 6.50
CA ALA A 184 2.54 11.63 7.85
C ALA A 184 1.70 10.89 8.91
N SER A 185 0.37 10.87 8.76
CA SER A 185 -0.51 10.14 9.66
C SER A 185 -0.31 8.62 9.55
N TYR A 186 -0.13 8.11 8.34
CA TYR A 186 0.19 6.69 8.12
C TYR A 186 1.57 6.33 8.67
N GLN A 187 2.57 7.21 8.48
CA GLN A 187 3.91 7.02 9.05
C GLN A 187 3.87 6.98 10.58
N LEU A 188 3.22 7.97 11.21
CA LEU A 188 3.10 8.03 12.68
C LEU A 188 2.39 6.79 13.21
N ASN A 189 1.30 6.38 12.57
CA ASN A 189 0.60 5.16 12.94
C ASN A 189 1.54 3.93 12.89
N ARG A 190 2.35 3.78 11.83
CA ARG A 190 3.30 2.66 11.71
C ARG A 190 4.39 2.68 12.78
N TRP A 191 4.90 3.86 13.14
CA TRP A 191 5.85 3.98 14.23
C TRP A 191 5.23 3.58 15.57
N LEU A 192 4.00 4.01 15.84
CA LEU A 192 3.27 3.62 17.07
C LEU A 192 2.98 2.13 17.09
N CYS A 193 2.48 1.56 15.99
CA CYS A 193 2.25 0.12 15.87
C CYS A 193 3.55 -0.69 16.01
N GLY A 194 4.65 -0.21 15.44
CA GLY A 194 5.97 -0.84 15.58
C GLY A 194 6.47 -0.83 17.03
N ALA A 195 6.36 0.32 17.72
CA ALA A 195 6.71 0.42 19.12
C ALA A 195 5.84 -0.49 20.00
N LEU A 196 4.52 -0.53 19.74
CA LEU A 196 3.60 -1.42 20.42
C LEU A 196 3.95 -2.89 20.18
N ALA A 197 4.24 -3.27 18.92
CA ALA A 197 4.62 -4.64 18.57
C ALA A 197 5.91 -5.07 19.27
N LEU A 198 6.92 -4.19 19.32
CA LEU A 198 8.16 -4.46 20.04
C LEU A 198 7.89 -4.63 21.55
N GLY A 199 7.11 -3.72 22.15
CA GLY A 199 6.73 -3.82 23.55
C GLY A 199 5.98 -5.11 23.88
N CYS A 200 5.00 -5.49 23.06
CA CYS A 200 4.28 -6.75 23.19
C CYS A 200 5.20 -7.97 23.05
N GLY A 201 6.14 -7.93 22.11
CA GLY A 201 7.11 -9.01 21.92
C GLY A 201 8.05 -9.21 23.12
N LEU A 202 8.55 -8.10 23.68
CA LEU A 202 9.40 -8.12 24.88
C LEU A 202 8.60 -8.61 26.11
N MET A 203 7.38 -8.12 26.28
CA MET A 203 6.50 -8.56 27.35
C MET A 203 6.16 -10.03 27.24
N TYR A 204 5.88 -10.53 26.03
CA TYR A 204 5.65 -11.96 25.78
C TYR A 204 6.88 -12.80 26.15
N SER A 205 8.09 -12.38 25.71
CA SER A 205 9.33 -13.09 26.05
C SER A 205 9.57 -13.18 27.55
N SER A 206 9.31 -12.08 28.27
CA SER A 206 9.41 -12.04 29.73
C SER A 206 8.34 -12.92 30.41
N ALA A 207 7.08 -12.86 29.97
CA ALA A 207 6.00 -13.67 30.52
C ALA A 207 6.19 -15.16 30.32
N ARG A 208 6.88 -15.57 29.23
CA ARG A 208 7.24 -16.96 28.95
C ARG A 208 8.47 -17.44 29.71
N GLY A 209 9.16 -16.55 30.40
CA GLY A 209 10.39 -16.88 31.13
C GLY A 209 11.52 -17.36 30.23
N TYR A 210 11.63 -16.77 29.01
CA TYR A 210 12.69 -17.13 28.08
C TYR A 210 14.06 -16.80 28.66
N ASP A 211 15.03 -17.67 28.42
CA ASP A 211 16.42 -17.44 28.78
C ASP A 211 17.04 -16.31 27.94
N ALA A 212 18.21 -15.83 28.31
CA ALA A 212 18.88 -14.72 27.64
C ALA A 212 19.12 -14.98 26.15
N GLN A 213 19.37 -16.24 25.77
CA GLN A 213 19.61 -16.63 24.39
C GLN A 213 18.32 -16.48 23.56
N MET A 214 17.23 -17.08 24.02
CA MET A 214 15.91 -17.05 23.35
C MET A 214 15.35 -15.61 23.31
N ALA A 215 15.54 -14.84 24.40
CA ALA A 215 15.13 -13.44 24.46
C ALA A 215 15.90 -12.59 23.42
N THR A 216 17.19 -12.84 23.23
CA THR A 216 17.99 -12.13 22.22
C THR A 216 17.58 -12.49 20.79
N ILE A 217 17.33 -13.78 20.52
CA ILE A 217 16.79 -14.22 19.23
C ILE A 217 15.44 -13.53 18.97
N GLY A 218 14.54 -13.53 19.96
CA GLY A 218 13.24 -12.87 19.89
C GLY A 218 13.37 -11.39 19.60
N LEU A 219 14.25 -10.66 20.31
CA LEU A 219 14.48 -9.25 20.11
C LEU A 219 14.94 -8.95 18.66
N GLY A 220 15.89 -9.70 18.13
CA GLY A 220 16.38 -9.52 16.76
C GLY A 220 15.26 -9.72 15.74
N VAL A 221 14.44 -10.76 15.90
CA VAL A 221 13.28 -11.03 15.04
C VAL A 221 12.22 -9.93 15.16
N TYR A 222 11.92 -9.47 16.37
CA TYR A 222 10.92 -8.42 16.58
C TYR A 222 11.36 -7.09 15.96
N LEU A 223 12.64 -6.73 16.08
CA LEU A 223 13.21 -5.56 15.41
C LEU A 223 13.07 -5.67 13.89
N TYR A 224 13.44 -6.82 13.32
CA TYR A 224 13.25 -7.07 11.89
C TYR A 224 11.78 -6.86 11.47
N LYS A 225 10.83 -7.41 12.20
CA LYS A 225 9.40 -7.27 11.90
C LYS A 225 8.90 -5.84 12.01
N VAL A 226 9.42 -5.06 12.95
CA VAL A 226 9.11 -3.63 13.10
C VAL A 226 9.63 -2.84 11.90
N ILE A 227 10.87 -3.07 11.50
CA ILE A 227 11.47 -2.41 10.33
C ILE A 227 10.73 -2.79 9.05
N ASP A 228 10.40 -4.09 8.88
CA ASP A 228 9.58 -4.58 7.77
C ASP A 228 8.21 -3.88 7.71
N GLY A 229 7.55 -3.73 8.86
CA GLY A 229 6.29 -3.00 8.96
C GLY A 229 6.39 -1.50 8.69
N ILE A 230 7.49 -0.85 9.07
CA ILE A 230 7.74 0.56 8.74
C ILE A 230 7.99 0.72 7.24
N ALA A 231 8.76 -0.17 6.62
CA ALA A 231 9.02 -0.15 5.18
C ALA A 231 7.72 -0.33 4.36
N ASP A 232 6.78 -1.12 4.85
CA ASP A 232 5.49 -1.38 4.21
C ASP A 232 4.66 -0.10 3.94
N VAL A 233 4.75 0.94 4.78
CA VAL A 233 4.04 2.21 4.55
C VAL A 233 4.63 3.00 3.38
N TYR A 234 5.95 2.90 3.15
CA TYR A 234 6.60 3.53 2.00
C TYR A 234 6.31 2.78 0.71
N GLU A 235 6.25 1.45 0.76
CA GLU A 235 5.81 0.62 -0.35
C GLU A 235 4.34 0.88 -0.71
N GLY A 236 3.48 1.08 0.30
CA GLY A 236 2.11 1.54 0.10
C GLY A 236 2.04 2.91 -0.59
N ARG A 237 2.93 3.84 -0.25
CA ARG A 237 3.00 5.15 -0.91
C ARG A 237 3.43 5.05 -2.37
N LEU A 238 4.40 4.19 -2.68
CA LEU A 238 4.81 3.92 -4.06
C LEU A 238 3.66 3.31 -4.87
N GLN A 239 2.87 2.44 -4.26
CA GLN A 239 1.68 1.86 -4.88
C GLN A 239 0.59 2.90 -5.15
N GLN A 240 0.33 3.84 -4.22
CA GLN A 240 -0.57 4.98 -4.44
C GLN A 240 -0.13 5.88 -5.60
N ALA A 241 1.17 5.98 -5.85
CA ALA A 241 1.77 6.79 -6.90
C ALA A 241 1.91 6.04 -8.23
N ASP A 242 1.21 4.90 -8.41
CA ASP A 242 1.28 4.02 -9.60
C ASP A 242 2.70 3.51 -9.92
N LYS A 243 3.56 3.42 -8.90
CA LYS A 243 4.94 2.91 -9.01
C LYS A 243 5.09 1.56 -8.30
N LEU A 244 4.15 0.64 -8.55
CA LEU A 244 4.12 -0.67 -7.89
C LEU A 244 5.40 -1.49 -8.10
N TYR A 245 6.06 -1.35 -9.26
CA TYR A 245 7.34 -2.00 -9.53
C TYR A 245 8.44 -1.57 -8.55
N LEU A 246 8.47 -0.29 -8.14
CA LEU A 246 9.43 0.19 -7.14
C LEU A 246 9.17 -0.41 -5.76
N ALA A 247 7.89 -0.56 -5.39
CA ALA A 247 7.52 -1.26 -4.17
C ALA A 247 8.00 -2.73 -4.20
N GLY A 248 7.77 -3.43 -5.32
CA GLY A 248 8.24 -4.81 -5.51
C GLY A 248 9.77 -4.93 -5.51
N MET A 249 10.49 -4.00 -6.13
CA MET A 249 11.97 -3.95 -6.09
C MET A 249 12.48 -3.71 -4.67
N SER A 250 11.90 -2.73 -3.95
CA SER A 250 12.24 -2.44 -2.55
C SER A 250 12.07 -3.68 -1.68
N GLN A 251 10.91 -4.32 -1.77
CA GLN A 251 10.61 -5.54 -1.02
C GLN A 251 11.57 -6.69 -1.36
N THR A 252 11.89 -6.87 -2.66
CA THR A 252 12.84 -7.90 -3.11
C THR A 252 14.22 -7.67 -2.53
N LEU A 253 14.77 -6.44 -2.68
CA LEU A 253 16.11 -6.11 -2.21
C LEU A 253 16.23 -6.21 -0.69
N ARG A 254 15.24 -5.70 0.03
CA ARG A 254 15.20 -5.78 1.50
C ARG A 254 15.15 -7.23 1.97
N SER A 255 14.24 -8.04 1.42
CA SER A 255 14.09 -9.45 1.83
C SER A 255 15.32 -10.28 1.46
N ALA A 256 15.88 -10.08 0.27
CA ALA A 256 17.13 -10.75 -0.14
C ALA A 256 18.32 -10.30 0.72
N GLY A 257 18.41 -9.01 1.04
CA GLY A 257 19.43 -8.45 1.93
C GLY A 257 19.38 -9.07 3.33
N VAL A 258 18.19 -9.15 3.92
CA VAL A 258 17.98 -9.77 5.23
C VAL A 258 18.36 -11.26 5.21
N ILE A 259 17.96 -12.02 4.19
CA ILE A 259 18.32 -13.42 4.02
C ILE A 259 19.85 -13.56 3.92
N ALA A 260 20.51 -12.71 3.12
CA ALA A 260 21.96 -12.72 2.95
C ALA A 260 22.69 -12.38 4.26
N VAL A 261 22.31 -11.28 4.92
CA VAL A 261 22.94 -10.84 6.18
C VAL A 261 22.80 -11.91 7.25
N PHE A 262 21.60 -12.44 7.46
CA PHE A 262 21.39 -13.52 8.42
C PHE A 262 22.24 -14.75 8.10
N SER A 263 22.17 -15.23 6.85
CA SER A 263 22.88 -16.45 6.43
C SER A 263 24.41 -16.31 6.55
N VAL A 264 24.96 -15.18 6.09
CA VAL A 264 26.40 -14.90 6.20
C VAL A 264 26.82 -14.79 7.66
N THR A 265 26.08 -14.03 8.47
CA THR A 265 26.38 -13.89 9.89
C THR A 265 26.32 -15.23 10.62
N LEU A 266 25.30 -16.03 10.35
CA LEU A 266 25.14 -17.35 10.94
C LEU A 266 26.27 -18.31 10.51
N PHE A 267 26.67 -18.25 9.24
CA PHE A 267 27.77 -19.06 8.70
C PHE A 267 29.10 -18.73 9.41
N LEU A 268 29.39 -17.44 9.59
CA LEU A 268 30.63 -16.95 10.17
C LEU A 268 30.69 -17.15 11.68
N THR A 269 29.59 -16.90 12.40
CA THR A 269 29.58 -16.87 13.87
C THR A 269 29.09 -18.16 14.51
N ARG A 270 28.35 -18.99 13.76
CA ARG A 270 27.65 -20.18 14.29
C ARG A 270 26.79 -19.86 15.51
N SER A 271 26.35 -18.62 15.65
CA SER A 271 25.58 -18.12 16.78
C SER A 271 24.23 -17.58 16.32
N MET A 272 23.15 -18.23 16.69
CA MET A 272 21.78 -17.83 16.36
C MET A 272 21.42 -16.44 16.92
N PRO A 273 21.75 -16.08 18.18
CA PRO A 273 21.44 -14.74 18.69
C PRO A 273 22.11 -13.62 17.88
N ILE A 274 23.39 -13.82 17.49
CA ILE A 274 24.13 -12.82 16.71
C ILE A 274 23.51 -12.67 15.31
N ALA A 275 23.16 -13.78 14.64
CA ALA A 275 22.53 -13.75 13.34
C ALA A 275 21.13 -13.09 13.38
N ALA A 276 20.33 -13.39 14.40
CA ALA A 276 19.02 -12.78 14.59
C ALA A 276 19.13 -11.26 14.85
N MET A 277 20.10 -10.82 15.65
CA MET A 277 20.34 -9.39 15.88
C MET A 277 20.84 -8.69 14.61
N ALA A 278 21.75 -9.30 13.86
CA ALA A 278 22.22 -8.76 12.58
C ALA A 278 21.05 -8.59 11.58
N MET A 279 20.15 -9.57 11.51
CA MET A 279 18.93 -9.50 10.72
C MET A 279 18.02 -8.35 11.15
N GLY A 280 17.91 -8.09 12.46
CA GLY A 280 17.08 -7.02 13.02
C GLY A 280 17.61 -5.61 12.75
N ILE A 281 18.90 -5.48 12.39
CA ILE A 281 19.56 -4.19 12.13
C ILE A 281 19.71 -3.93 10.61
N ALA A 282 19.68 -4.97 9.78
CA ALA A 282 19.86 -4.91 8.33
C ALA A 282 18.63 -4.36 7.60
#